data_ce862c5be5ec1aed921729de9a722c43
#
_entry.id   ce862c5be5ec1aed921729de9a722c43
#
_cell.length_a   1.000
_cell.length_b   1.000
_cell.length_c   1.000
_cell.angle_alpha   90.00
_cell.angle_beta   90.00
_cell.angle_gamma   90.00
#
_symmetry.space_group_name_H-M   'P 1'
#
loop_
_entity.id
_entity.type
_entity.pdbx_description
1 polymer ?
#
loop_
_entity_poly.entity_id
_entity_poly.type
_entity_poly.pdbx_seq_one_letter_code
_entity_poly.pdbx_strand_id
1 'polypeptide(L)'
;MQLLGETGFDLTKWPTEKHFTSWLGLAPGQNNSGKMRRNAKKKGRPKAGQIFRTIAQGLINSKNIAIGSFGRRLRGRKGPSIAIKAIARKVAVLYWRVMVKGLDYAEKGIIHYEEQLLANKMKTLNRLANELNIEILSNK
;
A
#
# COMPACT_ATOMS: atom_id res chain seq x y z
N MET A 1 -0.64 17.69 -11.77
CA MET A 1 -0.52 19.09 -11.31
C MET A 1 -1.16 19.34 -9.94
N GLN A 2 -2.35 18.83 -9.64
CA GLN A 2 -3.03 19.07 -8.35
C GLN A 2 -2.25 18.57 -7.12
N LEU A 3 -1.56 17.44 -7.21
CA LEU A 3 -0.79 16.89 -6.10
C LEU A 3 0.37 17.80 -5.71
N LEU A 4 1.15 18.25 -6.69
CA LEU A 4 2.26 19.19 -6.48
C LEU A 4 1.80 20.56 -5.97
N GLY A 5 0.60 21.01 -6.37
CA GLY A 5 0.00 22.24 -5.85
C GLY A 5 -0.29 22.21 -4.35
N GLU A 6 -0.63 21.04 -3.79
CA GLU A 6 -0.91 20.89 -2.35
C GLU A 6 0.32 20.51 -1.54
N THR A 7 1.18 19.63 -2.07
CA THR A 7 2.36 19.13 -1.35
C THR A 7 3.57 20.02 -1.49
N GLY A 8 3.66 20.77 -2.61
CA GLY A 8 4.89 21.43 -3.04
C GLY A 8 5.88 20.43 -3.62
N PHE A 9 7.01 20.93 -4.11
CA PHE A 9 8.11 20.11 -4.63
C PHE A 9 9.00 19.54 -3.52
N ASP A 10 9.02 20.20 -2.37
CA ASP A 10 9.83 19.78 -1.22
C ASP A 10 8.97 19.00 -0.20
N LEU A 11 9.21 17.71 -0.15
CA LEU A 11 8.56 16.80 0.81
C LEU A 11 9.40 16.57 2.08
N THR A 12 10.58 17.20 2.19
CA THR A 12 11.45 17.06 3.39
C THR A 12 10.83 17.67 4.64
N LYS A 13 9.84 18.54 4.49
CA LYS A 13 9.02 19.05 5.60
C LYS A 13 8.29 17.94 6.40
N TRP A 14 8.11 16.75 5.80
CA TRP A 14 7.70 15.56 6.51
C TRP A 14 8.93 14.67 6.73
N PRO A 15 9.41 14.54 7.97
CA PRO A 15 10.66 13.83 8.27
C PRO A 15 10.67 12.37 7.82
N THR A 16 9.50 11.74 7.77
CA THR A 16 9.34 10.33 7.32
C THR A 16 8.08 10.16 6.50
N GLU A 17 8.04 9.07 5.70
CA GLU A 17 6.84 8.65 4.99
C GLU A 17 5.63 8.43 5.92
N LYS A 18 5.87 8.11 7.19
CA LYS A 18 4.78 7.94 8.19
C LYS A 18 4.11 9.28 8.51
N HIS A 19 4.89 10.33 8.67
CA HIS A 19 4.37 11.69 8.88
C HIS A 19 3.58 12.17 7.67
N PHE A 20 4.11 11.95 6.46
CA PHE A 20 3.45 12.30 5.21
C PHE A 20 2.11 11.56 5.05
N THR A 21 2.08 10.25 5.23
CA THR A 21 0.84 9.47 5.10
C THR A 21 -0.18 9.78 6.21
N SER A 22 0.28 10.17 7.40
CA SER A 22 -0.58 10.63 8.49
C SER A 22 -1.25 11.96 8.15
N TRP A 23 -0.48 12.91 7.61
CA TRP A 23 -1.01 14.19 7.14
C TRP A 23 -2.07 13.99 6.04
N LEU A 24 -1.85 13.08 5.10
CA LEU A 24 -2.81 12.69 4.06
C LEU A 24 -4.09 12.01 4.58
N GLY A 25 -4.15 11.68 5.87
CA GLY A 25 -5.26 10.91 6.45
C GLY A 25 -5.31 9.45 5.98
N LEU A 26 -4.17 8.90 5.57
CA LEU A 26 -4.02 7.53 5.08
C LEU A 26 -3.40 6.59 6.13
N ALA A 27 -3.00 7.10 7.30
CA ALA A 27 -2.51 6.26 8.39
C ALA A 27 -3.60 5.26 8.85
N PRO A 28 -3.20 4.04 9.29
CA PRO A 28 -4.13 3.17 9.99
C PRO A 28 -4.69 3.89 11.21
N GLY A 29 -5.97 3.65 11.51
CA GLY A 29 -6.54 4.15 12.75
C GLY A 29 -5.75 3.64 13.95
N GLN A 30 -5.58 4.47 14.97
CA GLN A 30 -5.02 4.01 16.23
C GLN A 30 -5.90 2.88 16.77
N ASN A 31 -5.25 1.84 17.28
CA ASN A 31 -5.92 0.69 17.87
C ASN A 31 -6.88 1.17 18.97
N ASN A 32 -8.16 0.95 18.76
CA ASN A 32 -9.13 1.04 19.81
C ASN A 32 -8.97 -0.24 20.67
N SER A 33 -8.03 -0.22 21.60
CA SER A 33 -7.97 -1.25 22.63
C SER A 33 -9.07 -0.93 23.65
N GLY A 34 -10.12 -1.73 23.67
CA GLY A 34 -11.21 -1.60 24.62
C GLY A 34 -12.56 -1.21 24.03
N LYS A 35 -13.61 -1.26 24.85
CA LYS A 35 -15.02 -1.01 24.48
C LYS A 35 -15.35 0.41 24.03
N MET A 36 -14.45 1.38 24.20
CA MET A 36 -14.65 2.78 23.82
C MET A 36 -14.00 3.11 22.47
N ARG A 37 -14.81 3.23 21.43
CA ARG A 37 -14.43 3.91 20.18
C ARG A 37 -14.34 5.40 20.44
N ARG A 38 -13.16 5.93 20.70
CA ARG A 38 -12.97 7.39 20.67
C ARG A 38 -13.04 7.85 19.22
N ASN A 39 -14.11 8.53 18.88
CA ASN A 39 -14.20 9.29 17.63
C ASN A 39 -13.19 10.44 17.72
N ALA A 40 -11.97 10.21 17.23
CA ALA A 40 -11.02 11.29 17.02
C ALA A 40 -11.72 12.33 16.12
N LYS A 41 -11.74 13.60 16.55
CA LYS A 41 -12.26 14.71 15.74
C LYS A 41 -11.66 14.59 14.34
N LYS A 42 -12.51 14.50 13.32
CA LYS A 42 -12.10 14.46 11.92
C LYS A 42 -11.43 15.79 11.59
N LYS A 43 -10.10 15.86 11.66
CA LYS A 43 -9.35 16.94 11.04
C LYS A 43 -9.66 16.91 9.55
N GLY A 44 -9.86 18.09 8.94
CA GLY A 44 -10.07 18.20 7.50
C GLY A 44 -9.06 17.35 6.73
N ARG A 45 -9.54 16.59 5.76
CA ARG A 45 -8.66 15.72 4.96
C ARG A 45 -8.09 16.52 3.80
N PRO A 46 -6.77 16.59 3.61
CA PRO A 46 -6.18 17.24 2.44
C PRO A 46 -6.71 16.64 1.15
N LYS A 47 -6.94 17.46 0.13
CA LYS A 47 -7.34 16.98 -1.20
C LYS A 47 -6.31 16.01 -1.79
N ALA A 48 -5.03 16.20 -1.49
CA ALA A 48 -3.95 15.28 -1.85
C ALA A 48 -4.24 13.83 -1.39
N GLY A 49 -4.78 13.62 -0.21
CA GLY A 49 -5.18 12.28 0.26
C GLY A 49 -6.28 11.65 -0.60
N GLN A 50 -7.18 12.44 -1.16
CA GLN A 50 -8.21 11.95 -2.07
C GLN A 50 -7.62 11.52 -3.42
N ILE A 51 -6.61 12.23 -3.93
CA ILE A 51 -5.90 11.87 -5.17
C ILE A 51 -5.30 10.46 -5.03
N PHE A 52 -4.61 10.18 -3.93
CA PHE A 52 -4.05 8.84 -3.67
C PHE A 52 -5.13 7.75 -3.56
N ARG A 53 -6.31 8.06 -3.03
CA ARG A 53 -7.44 7.10 -3.01
C ARG A 53 -7.98 6.83 -4.41
N THR A 54 -8.09 7.84 -5.25
CA THR A 54 -8.51 7.69 -6.65
C THR A 54 -7.52 6.81 -7.43
N ILE A 55 -6.21 7.04 -7.26
CA ILE A 55 -5.17 6.18 -7.82
C ILE A 55 -5.32 4.74 -7.34
N ALA A 56 -5.56 4.55 -6.04
CA ALA A 56 -5.74 3.23 -5.45
C ALA A 56 -6.94 2.47 -6.00
N GLN A 57 -8.03 3.16 -6.32
CA GLN A 57 -9.21 2.56 -6.97
C GLN A 57 -8.88 2.00 -8.37
N GLY A 58 -8.06 2.70 -9.14
CA GLY A 58 -7.55 2.18 -10.41
C GLY A 58 -6.63 0.99 -10.23
N LEU A 59 -5.70 1.07 -9.29
CA LEU A 59 -4.69 0.03 -9.06
C LEU A 59 -5.26 -1.28 -8.52
N ILE A 60 -6.34 -1.26 -7.76
CA ILE A 60 -6.95 -2.49 -7.21
C ILE A 60 -7.44 -3.43 -8.30
N ASN A 61 -7.82 -2.88 -9.45
CA ASN A 61 -8.30 -3.64 -10.61
C ASN A 61 -7.15 -4.10 -11.53
N SER A 62 -5.96 -3.56 -11.36
CA SER A 62 -4.80 -3.94 -12.17
C SER A 62 -4.33 -5.36 -11.82
N LYS A 63 -4.20 -6.22 -12.84
CA LYS A 63 -3.77 -7.62 -12.69
C LYS A 63 -2.25 -7.76 -12.64
N ASN A 64 -1.52 -6.86 -13.26
CA ASN A 64 -0.09 -6.97 -13.52
C ASN A 64 0.80 -6.33 -12.45
N ILE A 65 0.22 -5.66 -11.46
CA ILE A 65 0.96 -4.92 -10.43
C ILE A 65 0.80 -5.59 -9.08
N ALA A 66 1.90 -5.81 -8.39
CA ALA A 66 1.93 -6.44 -7.06
C ALA A 66 1.05 -5.74 -6.02
N ILE A 67 0.99 -4.39 -6.09
CA ILE A 67 0.11 -3.58 -5.22
C ILE A 67 -1.37 -3.91 -5.47
N GLY A 68 -1.79 -4.15 -6.71
CA GLY A 68 -3.15 -4.58 -7.03
C GLY A 68 -3.49 -5.93 -6.41
N SER A 69 -2.59 -6.91 -6.50
CA SER A 69 -2.75 -8.23 -5.87
C SER A 69 -2.88 -8.12 -4.35
N PHE A 70 -2.07 -7.29 -3.71
CA PHE A 70 -2.17 -7.00 -2.29
C PHE A 70 -3.54 -6.41 -1.93
N GLY A 71 -4.02 -5.45 -2.71
CA GLY A 71 -5.31 -4.80 -2.48
C GLY A 71 -6.48 -5.75 -2.63
N ARG A 72 -6.49 -6.63 -3.65
CA ARG A 72 -7.55 -7.63 -3.84
C ARG A 72 -7.63 -8.64 -2.70
N ARG A 73 -6.48 -9.12 -2.21
CA ARG A 73 -6.45 -9.99 -1.02
C ARG A 73 -6.99 -9.29 0.22
N LEU A 74 -6.61 -8.04 0.42
CA LEU A 74 -7.09 -7.27 1.57
C LEU A 74 -8.58 -6.94 1.45
N ARG A 75 -9.07 -6.68 0.23
CA ARG A 75 -10.51 -6.47 -0.04
C ARG A 75 -11.35 -7.67 0.35
N GLY A 76 -10.90 -8.88 0.01
CA GLY A 76 -11.59 -10.12 0.39
C GLY A 76 -11.63 -10.38 1.89
N ARG A 77 -10.62 -9.89 2.64
CA ARG A 77 -10.52 -10.13 4.09
C ARG A 77 -11.12 -9.03 4.97
N LYS A 78 -11.01 -7.78 4.55
CA LYS A 78 -11.34 -6.60 5.39
C LYS A 78 -12.28 -5.60 4.71
N GLY A 79 -12.69 -5.87 3.49
CA GLY A 79 -13.59 -5.02 2.73
C GLY A 79 -12.90 -3.97 1.85
N PRO A 80 -13.66 -3.35 0.94
CA PRO A 80 -13.11 -2.48 -0.11
C PRO A 80 -12.54 -1.17 0.44
N SER A 81 -13.19 -0.54 1.40
CA SER A 81 -12.76 0.75 1.96
C SER A 81 -11.37 0.66 2.61
N ILE A 82 -11.12 -0.41 3.38
CA ILE A 82 -9.83 -0.65 4.03
C ILE A 82 -8.76 -0.98 2.98
N ALA A 83 -9.09 -1.78 1.96
CA ALA A 83 -8.17 -2.13 0.89
C ALA A 83 -7.72 -0.90 0.09
N ILE A 84 -8.64 -0.03 -0.32
CA ILE A 84 -8.33 1.20 -1.04
C ILE A 84 -7.45 2.12 -0.21
N LYS A 85 -7.75 2.31 1.08
CA LYS A 85 -6.93 3.12 1.97
C LYS A 85 -5.53 2.56 2.14
N ALA A 86 -5.39 1.24 2.23
CA ALA A 86 -4.08 0.58 2.35
C ALA A 86 -3.24 0.71 1.07
N ILE A 87 -3.85 0.56 -0.11
CA ILE A 87 -3.18 0.80 -1.40
C ILE A 87 -2.76 2.27 -1.50
N ALA A 88 -3.68 3.20 -1.22
CA ALA A 88 -3.41 4.64 -1.26
C ALA A 88 -2.22 5.02 -0.38
N ARG A 89 -2.13 4.43 0.82
CA ARG A 89 -0.98 4.60 1.71
C ARG A 89 0.32 4.08 1.10
N LYS A 90 0.32 2.89 0.49
CA LYS A 90 1.52 2.35 -0.16
C LYS A 90 2.01 3.24 -1.29
N VAL A 91 1.10 3.72 -2.13
CA VAL A 91 1.43 4.65 -3.23
C VAL A 91 1.97 5.98 -2.68
N ALA A 92 1.39 6.52 -1.62
CA ALA A 92 1.87 7.74 -0.99
C ALA A 92 3.28 7.57 -0.38
N VAL A 93 3.57 6.42 0.21
CA VAL A 93 4.92 6.07 0.70
C VAL A 93 5.93 6.04 -0.45
N LEU A 94 5.58 5.40 -1.57
CA LEU A 94 6.44 5.36 -2.75
C LEU A 94 6.68 6.76 -3.32
N TYR A 95 5.63 7.57 -3.42
CA TYR A 95 5.74 8.96 -3.87
C TYR A 95 6.71 9.76 -2.99
N TRP A 96 6.56 9.69 -1.66
CA TRP A 96 7.46 10.35 -0.73
C TRP A 96 8.91 9.87 -0.90
N ARG A 97 9.11 8.56 -1.05
CA ARG A 97 10.46 7.98 -1.24
C ARG A 97 11.10 8.43 -2.54
N VAL A 98 10.36 8.48 -3.64
CA VAL A 98 10.86 8.99 -4.92
C VAL A 98 11.28 10.45 -4.78
N MET A 99 10.44 11.28 -4.17
CA MET A 99 10.69 12.71 -4.06
C MET A 99 11.81 13.07 -3.10
N VAL A 100 12.00 12.33 -2.01
CA VAL A 100 13.00 12.62 -0.97
C VAL A 100 14.29 11.82 -1.15
N LYS A 101 14.19 10.56 -1.56
CA LYS A 101 15.33 9.63 -1.65
C LYS A 101 15.75 9.28 -3.08
N GLY A 102 14.99 9.73 -4.07
CA GLY A 102 15.25 9.46 -5.47
C GLY A 102 14.60 8.19 -6.01
N LEU A 103 14.54 8.11 -7.34
CA LEU A 103 13.86 7.03 -8.06
C LEU A 103 14.53 5.66 -7.83
N ASP A 104 15.85 5.61 -7.89
CA ASP A 104 16.62 4.36 -7.72
C ASP A 104 16.37 3.68 -6.39
N TYR A 105 16.21 4.47 -5.32
CA TYR A 105 15.87 3.94 -4.00
C TYR A 105 14.46 3.31 -3.98
N ALA A 106 13.51 3.96 -4.65
CA ALA A 106 12.14 3.46 -4.71
C ALA A 106 12.04 2.20 -5.58
N GLU A 107 12.76 2.13 -6.71
CA GLU A 107 12.81 0.96 -7.60
C GLU A 107 13.36 -0.27 -6.89
N LYS A 108 14.47 -0.15 -6.17
CA LYS A 108 15.02 -1.25 -5.37
C LYS A 108 14.00 -1.80 -4.35
N GLY A 109 13.24 -0.91 -3.72
CA GLY A 109 12.18 -1.31 -2.80
C GLY A 109 11.02 -2.03 -3.47
N ILE A 110 10.65 -1.64 -4.70
CA ILE A 110 9.60 -2.29 -5.49
C ILE A 110 10.04 -3.69 -5.91
N ILE A 111 11.24 -3.82 -6.46
CA ILE A 111 11.82 -5.10 -6.88
C ILE A 111 11.86 -6.08 -5.70
N HIS A 112 12.40 -5.65 -4.57
CA HIS A 112 12.44 -6.49 -3.36
C HIS A 112 11.06 -6.93 -2.89
N TYR A 113 10.06 -6.04 -2.97
CA TYR A 113 8.69 -6.38 -2.63
C TYR A 113 8.08 -7.42 -3.57
N GLU A 114 8.34 -7.32 -4.87
CA GLU A 114 7.88 -8.28 -5.86
C GLU A 114 8.52 -9.66 -5.68
N GLU A 115 9.82 -9.70 -5.40
CA GLU A 115 10.55 -10.94 -5.07
C GLU A 115 9.96 -11.61 -3.82
N GLN A 116 9.72 -10.86 -2.75
CA GLN A 116 9.07 -11.40 -1.55
C GLN A 116 7.66 -11.92 -1.83
N LEU A 117 6.89 -11.22 -2.66
CA LEU A 117 5.56 -11.66 -3.04
C LEU A 117 5.62 -13.00 -3.81
N LEU A 118 6.56 -13.12 -4.74
CA LEU A 118 6.78 -14.34 -5.51
C LEU A 118 7.19 -15.50 -4.59
N ALA A 119 8.15 -15.27 -3.70
CA ALA A 119 8.60 -16.27 -2.73
C ALA A 119 7.45 -16.77 -1.83
N ASN A 120 6.57 -15.85 -1.38
CA ASN A 120 5.40 -16.22 -0.58
C ASN A 120 4.37 -17.03 -1.39
N LYS A 121 4.20 -16.73 -2.68
CA LYS A 121 3.34 -17.52 -3.57
C LYS A 121 3.89 -18.93 -3.76
N MET A 122 5.21 -19.06 -3.94
CA MET A 122 5.88 -20.36 -4.07
C MET A 122 5.73 -21.19 -2.79
N LYS A 123 5.91 -20.60 -1.62
CA LYS A 123 5.68 -21.30 -0.34
C LYS A 123 4.24 -21.80 -0.22
N THR A 124 3.26 -20.98 -0.61
CA THR A 124 1.85 -21.37 -0.58
C THR A 124 1.58 -22.51 -1.56
N LEU A 125 2.14 -22.43 -2.77
CA LEU A 125 2.00 -23.46 -3.80
C LEU A 125 2.58 -24.80 -3.30
N ASN A 126 3.80 -24.80 -2.75
CA ASN A 126 4.44 -25.99 -2.22
C ASN A 126 3.63 -26.61 -1.06
N ARG A 127 3.08 -25.79 -0.17
CA ARG A 127 2.21 -26.28 0.91
C ARG A 127 0.97 -26.97 0.35
N LEU A 128 0.28 -26.34 -0.59
CA LEU A 128 -0.93 -26.92 -1.20
C LEU A 128 -0.62 -28.19 -2.00
N ALA A 129 0.50 -28.23 -2.72
CA ALA A 129 0.94 -29.44 -3.43
C ALA A 129 1.21 -30.61 -2.47
N ASN A 130 1.86 -30.34 -1.34
CA ASN A 130 2.07 -31.36 -0.31
C ASN A 130 0.76 -31.85 0.33
N GLU A 131 -0.18 -30.94 0.60
CA GLU A 131 -1.51 -31.29 1.13
C GLU A 131 -2.32 -32.16 0.15
N LEU A 132 -2.14 -31.97 -1.15
CA LEU A 132 -2.85 -32.71 -2.21
C LEU A 132 -2.05 -33.89 -2.78
N ASN A 133 -0.84 -34.16 -2.28
CA ASN A 133 0.11 -35.16 -2.80
C ASN A 133 0.40 -35.01 -4.31
N ILE A 134 0.54 -33.75 -4.76
CA ILE A 134 0.85 -33.39 -6.15
C ILE A 134 2.32 -32.97 -6.23
N GLU A 135 3.07 -33.52 -7.19
CA GLU A 135 4.42 -33.07 -7.51
C GLU A 135 4.37 -31.80 -8.36
N ILE A 136 5.12 -30.77 -7.96
CA ILE A 136 5.30 -29.56 -8.77
C ILE A 136 6.47 -29.79 -9.70
N LEU A 137 6.20 -29.96 -11.01
CA LEU A 137 7.22 -29.99 -12.04
C LEU A 137 7.79 -28.57 -12.22
N SER A 138 9.03 -28.35 -11.81
CA SER A 138 9.73 -27.11 -12.13
C SER A 138 10.17 -27.16 -13.60
N ASN A 139 9.51 -26.40 -14.46
CA ASN A 139 10.08 -26.13 -15.77
C ASN A 139 11.37 -25.32 -15.58
N LYS A 140 12.48 -25.95 -15.90
CA LYS A 140 13.79 -25.29 -16.04
C LYS A 140 13.77 -24.33 -17.22
#